data_f269e3270731a8c55baef4c6eded606b
#
_entry.id   f269e3270731a8c55baef4c6eded606b
#
_cell.length_a   1.000
_cell.length_b   1.000
_cell.length_c   1.000
_cell.angle_alpha   90.00
_cell.angle_beta   90.00
_cell.angle_gamma   90.00
#
_symmetry.space_group_name_H-M   'P 1'
#
loop_
_entity.id
_entity.type
_entity.pdbx_description
1 polymer ?
#
loop_
_entity_poly.entity_id
_entity_poly.type
_entity_poly.pdbx_seq_one_letter_code
_entity_poly.pdbx_strand_id
1 'polypeptide(L)'
;MKSYENYKVSSLAWVKELPAHWNIVKAKYLYKKENRPISDSDEVVTCFRDGQVTLRKNRRTTGFTESLKEIGYQGIRKGDLVIHVMDAFAGAIGVSDSDGKGTPVYSVCTAKEDLNNYYYADILRIMAKTGYIQSLYRGIRERSSDFRYEVFASQFLPVPPRAEQDQIVKYLDWKVSEINKLISIKKKQIADINVLKKSVINDAVTHGIRQKVPMKFSGVSWLGDIPAHWTTTKLRRILHPFSEKNHPELPLLSVVREKGVIVRDVEDIEGNHNYIPDDLSNYKVVHKGQFAMNKMKAWQGSYGISKYDGIVSPAYFIFNVDFDNLEYFHYAIRSRVYVNFFAQASDGIRVGQWDLQMDKMKEIPFIVPPEDEQAEIVAYIPKALKNYEQAIEKLQSEVKALHELKQRLISDAVTGQIDVRDVVIPDYDYTEEEPDEDTEDEIDEEDNEEQED
;
A
#
# COMPACT_ATOMS: atom_id res chain seq x y z
N MET A 1 -1.66 -20.18 25.76
CA MET A 1 -1.50 -19.02 26.65
C MET A 1 -2.37 -19.24 27.85
N LYS A 2 -1.98 -18.72 29.04
CA LYS A 2 -2.74 -18.88 30.28
C LYS A 2 -3.97 -17.97 30.23
N SER A 3 -5.13 -18.43 30.69
CA SER A 3 -6.34 -17.61 30.89
C SER A 3 -6.48 -17.23 32.35
N TYR A 4 -7.28 -16.21 32.66
CA TYR A 4 -7.58 -15.83 34.03
C TYR A 4 -8.38 -16.93 34.72
N GLU A 5 -8.28 -16.99 36.04
CA GLU A 5 -8.96 -18.04 36.84
C GLU A 5 -10.49 -17.86 36.81
N ASN A 6 -10.96 -16.62 36.83
CA ASN A 6 -12.37 -16.31 36.91
C ASN A 6 -12.77 -15.20 35.93
N TYR A 7 -13.89 -15.39 35.27
CA TYR A 7 -14.52 -14.44 34.36
C TYR A 7 -15.90 -14.05 34.85
N LYS A 8 -16.36 -12.88 34.43
CA LYS A 8 -17.75 -12.42 34.56
C LYS A 8 -18.31 -12.06 33.22
N VAL A 9 -19.63 -12.26 33.05
CA VAL A 9 -20.34 -11.82 31.85
C VAL A 9 -20.20 -10.31 31.73
N SER A 10 -19.79 -9.85 30.56
CA SER A 10 -19.60 -8.43 30.30
C SER A 10 -20.93 -7.74 29.95
N SER A 11 -21.09 -6.51 30.41
CA SER A 11 -22.17 -5.62 29.95
C SER A 11 -21.79 -4.82 28.70
N LEU A 12 -20.58 -5.03 28.14
CA LEU A 12 -20.08 -4.36 26.94
C LEU A 12 -20.57 -5.10 25.70
N ALA A 13 -21.18 -4.40 24.73
CA ALA A 13 -21.74 -5.02 23.55
C ALA A 13 -20.70 -5.70 22.62
N TRP A 14 -19.44 -5.29 22.72
CA TRP A 14 -18.32 -5.74 21.88
C TRP A 14 -17.40 -6.79 22.55
N VAL A 15 -17.65 -7.12 23.82
CA VAL A 15 -16.91 -8.17 24.58
C VAL A 15 -17.89 -8.99 25.40
N LYS A 16 -17.81 -10.32 25.26
CA LYS A 16 -18.73 -11.25 25.93
C LYS A 16 -18.44 -11.43 27.42
N GLU A 17 -17.19 -11.52 27.79
CA GLU A 17 -16.73 -11.75 29.16
C GLU A 17 -15.42 -11.03 29.43
N LEU A 18 -15.19 -10.68 30.70
CA LEU A 18 -14.00 -10.01 31.21
C LEU A 18 -13.51 -10.70 32.48
N PRO A 19 -12.22 -10.58 32.83
CA PRO A 19 -11.74 -11.05 34.15
C PRO A 19 -12.58 -10.51 35.29
N ALA A 20 -12.95 -11.36 36.22
CA ALA A 20 -13.93 -11.03 37.28
C ALA A 20 -13.53 -9.80 38.11
N HIS A 21 -12.22 -9.57 38.30
CA HIS A 21 -11.68 -8.45 39.09
C HIS A 21 -11.61 -7.11 38.35
N TRP A 22 -11.80 -7.10 37.02
CA TRP A 22 -11.80 -5.84 36.28
C TRP A 22 -13.09 -5.04 36.54
N ASN A 23 -12.97 -3.72 36.67
CA ASN A 23 -14.12 -2.84 36.74
C ASN A 23 -14.60 -2.43 35.34
N ILE A 24 -15.83 -1.96 35.25
CA ILE A 24 -16.42 -1.37 34.04
C ILE A 24 -16.89 0.04 34.40
N VAL A 25 -16.32 1.06 33.75
CA VAL A 25 -16.57 2.46 34.12
C VAL A 25 -16.85 3.27 32.85
N LYS A 26 -17.73 4.29 32.96
CA LYS A 26 -17.97 5.20 31.81
C LYS A 26 -16.73 6.06 31.56
N ALA A 27 -16.39 6.22 30.27
CA ALA A 27 -15.23 6.99 29.82
C ALA A 27 -15.20 8.42 30.35
N LYS A 28 -16.35 9.07 30.59
CA LYS A 28 -16.45 10.41 31.20
C LYS A 28 -15.84 10.50 32.61
N TYR A 29 -15.77 9.39 33.34
CA TYR A 29 -15.14 9.36 34.65
C TYR A 29 -13.62 9.12 34.59
N LEU A 30 -13.17 8.53 33.49
CA LEU A 30 -11.76 8.20 33.25
C LEU A 30 -11.03 9.33 32.52
N TYR A 31 -11.69 10.03 31.61
CA TYR A 31 -11.11 11.03 30.72
C TYR A 31 -11.81 12.38 30.80
N LYS A 32 -11.06 13.44 30.53
CA LYS A 32 -11.59 14.79 30.23
C LYS A 32 -11.12 15.21 28.84
N LYS A 33 -11.97 15.97 28.13
CA LYS A 33 -11.59 16.64 26.89
C LYS A 33 -10.73 17.84 27.22
N GLU A 34 -9.66 17.99 26.47
CA GLU A 34 -8.82 19.18 26.50
C GLU A 34 -9.19 20.15 25.38
N ASN A 35 -8.94 21.42 25.63
CA ASN A 35 -9.04 22.48 24.63
C ASN A 35 -7.93 23.50 24.95
N ARG A 36 -6.71 23.16 24.54
CA ARG A 36 -5.54 23.99 24.84
C ARG A 36 -5.28 24.96 23.71
N PRO A 37 -4.85 26.21 24.03
CA PRO A 37 -4.40 27.13 23.00
C PRO A 37 -3.19 26.55 22.25
N ILE A 38 -3.05 26.92 20.99
CA ILE A 38 -1.89 26.62 20.17
C ILE A 38 -0.79 27.68 20.34
N SER A 39 0.46 27.31 20.08
CA SER A 39 1.58 28.24 19.95
C SER A 39 1.97 28.36 18.47
N ASP A 40 2.53 29.51 18.08
CA ASP A 40 3.03 29.73 16.71
C ASP A 40 4.16 28.74 16.35
N SER A 41 4.86 28.20 17.34
CA SER A 41 5.90 27.19 17.15
C SER A 41 5.37 25.76 17.08
N ASP A 42 4.07 25.53 17.35
CA ASP A 42 3.49 24.18 17.34
C ASP A 42 3.40 23.65 15.89
N GLU A 43 4.03 22.51 15.64
CA GLU A 43 3.90 21.78 14.37
C GLU A 43 2.65 20.89 14.35
N VAL A 44 2.18 20.51 13.16
CA VAL A 44 0.96 19.73 13.03
C VAL A 44 1.18 18.28 13.41
N VAL A 45 0.41 17.81 14.41
CA VAL A 45 0.27 16.40 14.78
C VAL A 45 -0.87 15.78 13.97
N THR A 46 -0.66 14.60 13.45
CA THR A 46 -1.66 13.82 12.70
C THR A 46 -1.94 12.50 13.40
N CYS A 47 -3.22 12.15 13.49
CA CYS A 47 -3.69 10.86 13.98
C CYS A 47 -4.03 9.96 12.77
N PHE A 48 -3.22 8.95 12.54
CA PHE A 48 -3.34 8.04 11.40
C PHE A 48 -4.27 6.86 11.73
N ARG A 49 -4.81 6.20 10.69
CA ARG A 49 -5.74 5.06 10.84
C ARG A 49 -5.11 3.82 11.46
N ASP A 50 -3.80 3.68 11.38
CA ASP A 50 -3.06 2.62 12.07
C ASP A 50 -2.90 2.86 13.58
N GLY A 51 -3.31 4.05 14.07
CA GLY A 51 -3.28 4.45 15.48
C GLY A 51 -2.02 5.20 15.89
N GLN A 52 -1.10 5.46 14.98
CA GLN A 52 0.03 6.33 15.26
C GLN A 52 -0.44 7.78 15.32
N VAL A 53 -0.01 8.50 16.38
CA VAL A 53 -0.26 9.94 16.56
C VAL A 53 1.08 10.63 16.71
N THR A 54 1.52 11.30 15.67
CA THR A 54 2.87 11.88 15.58
C THR A 54 2.86 13.16 14.76
N LEU A 55 3.98 13.90 14.77
CA LEU A 55 4.15 15.03 13.86
C LEU A 55 3.98 14.58 12.41
N ARG A 56 3.20 15.32 11.63
CA ARG A 56 2.93 15.01 10.22
C ARG A 56 4.20 14.75 9.43
N LYS A 57 5.22 15.60 9.61
CA LYS A 57 6.51 15.49 8.93
C LYS A 57 7.26 14.17 9.16
N ASN A 58 6.94 13.44 10.22
CA ASN A 58 7.59 12.15 10.51
C ASN A 58 7.14 11.04 9.57
N ARG A 59 5.97 11.20 8.92
CA ARG A 59 5.39 10.18 8.03
C ARG A 59 5.01 10.68 6.64
N ARG A 60 4.72 11.98 6.50
CA ARG A 60 4.19 12.53 5.26
C ARG A 60 4.71 13.93 5.03
N THR A 61 5.50 14.10 3.97
CA THR A 61 6.06 15.40 3.57
C THR A 61 5.33 16.02 2.36
N THR A 62 4.52 15.21 1.65
CA THR A 62 3.77 15.61 0.44
C THR A 62 2.36 15.03 0.45
N GLY A 63 1.51 15.43 -0.47
CA GLY A 63 0.19 14.84 -0.68
C GLY A 63 -0.84 15.18 0.41
N PHE A 64 -0.77 16.39 1.01
CA PHE A 64 -1.78 16.91 1.93
C PHE A 64 -2.08 18.37 1.66
N THR A 65 -3.33 18.77 1.92
CA THR A 65 -3.75 20.17 1.82
C THR A 65 -3.45 20.88 3.13
N GLU A 66 -2.70 21.99 3.06
CA GLU A 66 -2.50 22.87 4.20
C GLU A 66 -3.64 23.90 4.27
N SER A 67 -4.27 23.99 5.43
CA SER A 67 -5.25 25.04 5.67
C SER A 67 -4.52 26.38 5.84
N LEU A 68 -4.85 27.36 4.99
CA LEU A 68 -4.34 28.74 5.08
C LEU A 68 -4.74 29.44 6.39
N LYS A 69 -5.74 28.96 7.10
CA LYS A 69 -6.21 29.49 8.39
C LYS A 69 -6.41 28.36 9.38
N GLU A 70 -5.70 28.42 10.49
CA GLU A 70 -5.75 27.43 11.58
C GLU A 70 -6.91 27.69 12.56
N ILE A 71 -8.10 27.93 12.01
CA ILE A 71 -9.29 28.23 12.85
C ILE A 71 -9.71 26.96 13.60
N GLY A 72 -9.76 27.06 14.94
CA GLY A 72 -10.21 25.98 15.81
C GLY A 72 -9.16 24.90 16.07
N TYR A 73 -7.91 25.08 15.67
CA TYR A 73 -6.82 24.19 16.05
C TYR A 73 -6.62 24.20 17.58
N GLN A 74 -6.18 23.07 18.11
CA GLN A 74 -5.96 22.87 19.54
C GLN A 74 -4.60 22.25 19.84
N GLY A 75 -4.03 22.60 20.99
CA GLY A 75 -2.74 22.04 21.43
C GLY A 75 -2.87 20.57 21.83
N ILE A 76 -1.98 19.74 21.29
CA ILE A 76 -1.77 18.33 21.63
C ILE A 76 -0.46 18.23 22.40
N ARG A 77 -0.41 17.37 23.40
CA ARG A 77 0.81 17.10 24.15
C ARG A 77 1.14 15.61 24.14
N LYS A 78 2.42 15.31 24.22
CA LYS A 78 2.89 13.93 24.33
C LYS A 78 2.18 13.21 25.48
N GLY A 79 1.66 12.02 25.17
CA GLY A 79 0.89 11.21 26.11
C GLY A 79 -0.62 11.45 26.06
N ASP A 80 -1.13 12.46 25.36
CA ASP A 80 -2.57 12.65 25.18
C ASP A 80 -3.18 11.52 24.35
N LEU A 81 -4.35 11.05 24.75
CA LEU A 81 -5.19 10.18 23.93
C LEU A 81 -5.91 11.05 22.88
N VAL A 82 -5.63 10.79 21.61
CA VAL A 82 -6.19 11.54 20.47
C VAL A 82 -7.13 10.66 19.68
N ILE A 83 -8.35 11.14 19.43
CA ILE A 83 -9.39 10.46 18.69
C ILE A 83 -9.74 11.31 17.45
N HIS A 84 -9.54 10.78 16.25
CA HIS A 84 -10.00 11.43 15.02
C HIS A 84 -11.52 11.16 14.86
N VAL A 85 -12.35 12.18 15.09
CA VAL A 85 -13.79 12.04 15.18
C VAL A 85 -14.41 11.36 13.96
N MET A 86 -13.96 11.70 12.77
CA MET A 86 -14.50 11.18 11.52
C MET A 86 -13.93 9.81 11.15
N ASP A 87 -12.66 9.56 11.45
CA ASP A 87 -11.94 8.32 11.07
C ASP A 87 -11.77 7.33 12.24
N ALA A 88 -12.42 7.59 13.38
CA ALA A 88 -12.35 6.68 14.52
C ALA A 88 -12.83 5.26 14.18
N PHE A 89 -13.83 5.13 13.30
CA PHE A 89 -14.33 3.84 12.83
C PHE A 89 -13.25 3.03 12.08
N ALA A 90 -12.33 3.72 11.42
CA ALA A 90 -11.20 3.11 10.70
C ALA A 90 -9.95 2.92 11.58
N GLY A 91 -10.03 3.25 12.88
CA GLY A 91 -8.96 3.04 13.85
C GLY A 91 -8.04 4.24 14.10
N ALA A 92 -8.36 5.43 13.59
CA ALA A 92 -7.59 6.65 13.83
C ALA A 92 -7.75 7.13 15.29
N ILE A 93 -7.17 6.38 16.21
CA ILE A 93 -7.18 6.58 17.66
C ILE A 93 -5.83 6.15 18.20
N GLY A 94 -5.14 7.02 18.93
CA GLY A 94 -3.82 6.69 19.50
C GLY A 94 -3.36 7.67 20.55
N VAL A 95 -2.14 7.46 21.02
CA VAL A 95 -1.47 8.31 22.00
C VAL A 95 -0.42 9.15 21.29
N SER A 96 -0.43 10.46 21.50
CA SER A 96 0.56 11.35 20.89
C SER A 96 1.96 11.09 21.43
N ASP A 97 2.92 10.89 20.53
CA ASP A 97 4.35 10.80 20.85
C ASP A 97 5.04 12.17 20.92
N SER A 98 4.34 13.22 20.48
CA SER A 98 4.89 14.56 20.26
C SER A 98 3.97 15.65 20.81
N ASP A 99 4.56 16.79 21.15
CA ASP A 99 3.86 18.04 21.37
C ASP A 99 3.61 18.73 20.03
N GLY A 100 2.46 19.42 19.89
CA GLY A 100 2.13 20.15 18.69
C GLY A 100 0.68 20.63 18.68
N LYS A 101 0.15 20.88 17.48
CA LYS A 101 -1.24 21.31 17.24
C LYS A 101 -2.00 20.32 16.37
N GLY A 102 -3.29 20.18 16.65
CA GLY A 102 -4.18 19.32 15.87
C GLY A 102 -5.41 20.08 15.36
N THR A 103 -6.00 19.54 14.30
CA THR A 103 -7.22 20.09 13.68
C THR A 103 -8.43 19.97 14.60
N PRO A 104 -9.51 20.75 14.36
CA PRO A 104 -10.75 20.70 15.16
C PRO A 104 -11.47 19.35 15.13
N VAL A 105 -11.15 18.49 14.16
CA VAL A 105 -11.74 17.15 14.05
C VAL A 105 -11.21 16.16 15.08
N TYR A 106 -10.23 16.55 15.90
CA TYR A 106 -9.71 15.68 16.95
C TYR A 106 -10.42 15.93 18.29
N SER A 107 -10.70 14.87 19.03
CA SER A 107 -10.96 14.91 20.46
C SER A 107 -9.67 14.56 21.18
N VAL A 108 -9.05 15.58 21.79
CA VAL A 108 -7.85 15.42 22.62
C VAL A 108 -8.29 15.16 24.05
N CYS A 109 -7.83 14.07 24.64
CA CYS A 109 -8.27 13.61 25.95
C CYS A 109 -7.09 13.35 26.88
N THR A 110 -7.23 13.77 28.14
CA THR A 110 -6.29 13.40 29.22
C THR A 110 -6.99 12.54 30.25
N ALA A 111 -6.24 11.61 30.83
CA ALA A 111 -6.73 10.80 31.94
C ALA A 111 -6.97 11.66 33.19
N LYS A 112 -8.05 11.35 33.91
CA LYS A 112 -8.37 11.98 35.19
C LYS A 112 -7.68 11.30 36.37
N GLU A 113 -7.29 10.06 36.19
CA GLU A 113 -6.65 9.18 37.14
C GLU A 113 -5.36 8.60 36.55
N ASP A 114 -4.62 7.81 37.29
CA ASP A 114 -3.43 7.12 36.81
C ASP A 114 -3.82 5.93 35.90
N LEU A 115 -3.92 6.20 34.59
CA LEU A 115 -4.30 5.25 33.54
C LEU A 115 -3.18 5.14 32.51
N ASN A 116 -3.10 3.97 31.84
CA ASN A 116 -2.22 3.79 30.70
C ASN A 116 -2.98 4.12 29.40
N ASN A 117 -2.71 5.27 28.81
CA ASN A 117 -3.40 5.72 27.60
C ASN A 117 -3.19 4.80 26.39
N TYR A 118 -2.07 4.08 26.30
CA TYR A 118 -1.83 3.09 25.24
C TYR A 118 -2.80 1.91 25.33
N TYR A 119 -3.05 1.40 26.55
CA TYR A 119 -4.05 0.36 26.77
C TYR A 119 -5.44 0.81 26.29
N TYR A 120 -5.84 2.04 26.60
CA TYR A 120 -7.14 2.55 26.16
C TYR A 120 -7.21 2.88 24.69
N ALA A 121 -6.12 3.29 24.06
CA ALA A 121 -6.03 3.44 22.61
C ALA A 121 -6.30 2.10 21.92
N ASP A 122 -5.69 1.01 22.39
CA ASP A 122 -5.93 -0.33 21.85
C ASP A 122 -7.37 -0.79 22.08
N ILE A 123 -7.94 -0.56 23.25
CA ILE A 123 -9.36 -0.84 23.52
C ILE A 123 -10.28 -0.15 22.51
N LEU A 124 -10.07 1.14 22.28
CA LEU A 124 -10.89 1.91 21.34
C LEU A 124 -10.71 1.45 19.91
N ARG A 125 -9.49 1.06 19.54
CA ARG A 125 -9.20 0.48 18.22
C ARG A 125 -9.86 -0.89 18.04
N ILE A 126 -9.98 -1.71 19.09
CA ILE A 126 -10.77 -2.94 19.03
C ILE A 126 -12.27 -2.63 18.88
N MET A 127 -12.79 -1.63 19.59
CA MET A 127 -14.16 -1.18 19.39
C MET A 127 -14.43 -0.71 17.94
N ALA A 128 -13.44 -0.07 17.30
CA ALA A 128 -13.51 0.29 15.88
C ALA A 128 -13.53 -0.96 14.98
N LYS A 129 -12.58 -1.88 15.15
CA LYS A 129 -12.43 -3.09 14.34
C LYS A 129 -13.61 -4.05 14.46
N THR A 130 -14.28 -4.11 15.61
CA THR A 130 -15.50 -4.92 15.79
C THR A 130 -16.74 -4.29 15.16
N GLY A 131 -16.61 -3.10 14.53
CA GLY A 131 -17.73 -2.34 13.99
C GLY A 131 -18.59 -1.65 15.06
N TYR A 132 -18.20 -1.75 16.34
CA TYR A 132 -18.98 -1.17 17.42
C TYR A 132 -19.04 0.36 17.31
N ILE A 133 -17.92 1.04 17.06
CA ILE A 133 -17.91 2.51 16.85
C ILE A 133 -18.84 2.89 15.69
N GLN A 134 -18.81 2.13 14.58
CA GLN A 134 -19.68 2.37 13.44
C GLN A 134 -21.17 2.16 13.80
N SER A 135 -21.50 1.20 14.65
CA SER A 135 -22.87 0.95 15.11
C SER A 135 -23.46 2.06 15.99
N LEU A 136 -22.63 2.91 16.59
CA LEU A 136 -23.05 4.06 17.40
C LEU A 136 -23.52 5.25 16.54
N TYR A 137 -23.29 5.17 15.24
CA TYR A 137 -23.57 6.24 14.29
C TYR A 137 -25.05 6.25 13.87
N ARG A 138 -25.65 7.43 13.82
CA ARG A 138 -27.03 7.66 13.36
C ARG A 138 -27.04 8.62 12.16
N GLY A 139 -26.56 8.19 10.99
CA GLY A 139 -26.53 9.07 9.82
C GLY A 139 -26.40 8.35 8.48
N ILE A 140 -26.64 9.08 7.37
CA ILE A 140 -26.79 8.57 5.99
C ILE A 140 -25.42 8.43 5.25
N ARG A 141 -24.29 8.79 5.84
CA ARG A 141 -22.99 8.73 5.17
C ARG A 141 -22.21 7.47 5.56
N GLU A 142 -22.01 6.58 4.62
CA GLU A 142 -21.39 5.26 4.81
C GLU A 142 -19.90 5.27 5.23
N ARG A 143 -19.22 6.41 5.20
CA ARG A 143 -17.76 6.50 5.33
C ARG A 143 -17.23 7.53 6.33
N SER A 144 -18.04 7.95 7.28
CA SER A 144 -17.56 8.81 8.38
C SER A 144 -18.24 8.46 9.69
N SER A 145 -17.47 8.37 10.77
CA SER A 145 -18.02 8.32 12.12
C SER A 145 -18.24 9.74 12.64
N ASP A 146 -19.12 9.88 13.64
CA ASP A 146 -19.22 11.09 14.46
C ASP A 146 -18.90 10.72 15.91
N PHE A 147 -17.69 10.13 16.09
CA PHE A 147 -17.23 9.66 17.39
C PHE A 147 -16.61 10.79 18.22
N ARG A 148 -17.44 11.84 18.44
CA ARG A 148 -17.05 13.00 19.26
C ARG A 148 -16.87 12.61 20.72
N TYR A 149 -16.24 13.52 21.48
CA TYR A 149 -16.02 13.32 22.90
C TYR A 149 -17.28 12.92 23.67
N GLU A 150 -18.43 13.50 23.39
CA GLU A 150 -19.73 13.24 24.06
C GLU A 150 -20.16 11.78 23.85
N VAL A 151 -19.94 11.22 22.64
CA VAL A 151 -20.22 9.83 22.32
C VAL A 151 -19.21 8.94 23.02
N PHE A 152 -17.92 9.24 22.94
CA PHE A 152 -16.86 8.55 23.66
C PHE A 152 -17.10 8.55 25.17
N ALA A 153 -17.38 9.70 25.76
CA ALA A 153 -17.61 9.90 27.21
C ALA A 153 -18.78 9.06 27.75
N SER A 154 -19.74 8.71 26.91
CA SER A 154 -20.89 7.87 27.26
C SER A 154 -20.57 6.37 27.26
N GLN A 155 -19.49 5.95 26.62
CA GLN A 155 -19.13 4.53 26.49
C GLN A 155 -18.63 3.97 27.81
N PHE A 156 -18.90 2.68 28.01
CA PHE A 156 -18.34 1.91 29.12
C PHE A 156 -17.03 1.24 28.67
N LEU A 157 -15.99 1.34 29.50
CA LEU A 157 -14.67 0.78 29.23
C LEU A 157 -14.27 -0.17 30.38
N PRO A 158 -13.53 -1.25 30.08
CA PRO A 158 -12.94 -2.11 31.10
C PRO A 158 -11.79 -1.37 31.79
N VAL A 159 -11.66 -1.57 33.09
CA VAL A 159 -10.63 -0.93 33.91
C VAL A 159 -9.89 -2.00 34.71
N PRO A 160 -8.82 -2.60 34.14
CA PRO A 160 -7.88 -3.41 34.89
C PRO A 160 -7.15 -2.58 35.95
N PRO A 161 -6.54 -3.19 36.99
CA PRO A 161 -5.54 -2.54 37.84
C PRO A 161 -4.44 -1.89 37.00
N ARG A 162 -3.92 -0.72 37.40
CA ARG A 162 -2.91 0.04 36.65
C ARG A 162 -1.68 -0.82 36.28
N ALA A 163 -1.15 -1.59 37.23
CA ALA A 163 0.00 -2.47 36.95
C ALA A 163 -0.29 -3.52 35.89
N GLU A 164 -1.55 -3.96 35.78
CA GLU A 164 -1.98 -4.91 34.76
C GLU A 164 -2.12 -4.24 33.38
N GLN A 165 -2.62 -2.98 33.33
CA GLN A 165 -2.61 -2.18 32.10
C GLN A 165 -1.18 -2.03 31.55
N ASP A 166 -0.23 -1.70 32.42
CA ASP A 166 1.19 -1.53 32.04
C ASP A 166 1.80 -2.83 31.53
N GLN A 167 1.47 -3.96 32.18
CA GLN A 167 1.97 -5.27 31.79
C GLN A 167 1.38 -5.71 30.45
N ILE A 168 0.08 -5.44 30.19
CA ILE A 168 -0.57 -5.72 28.91
C ILE A 168 0.10 -4.91 27.79
N VAL A 169 0.31 -3.60 27.97
CA VAL A 169 0.99 -2.76 26.98
C VAL A 169 2.40 -3.25 26.71
N LYS A 170 3.22 -3.48 27.74
CA LYS A 170 4.59 -4.02 27.56
C LYS A 170 4.61 -5.36 26.83
N TYR A 171 3.67 -6.23 27.15
CA TYR A 171 3.55 -7.53 26.48
C TYR A 171 3.19 -7.37 25.02
N LEU A 172 2.26 -6.47 24.71
CA LEU A 172 1.85 -6.17 23.33
C LEU A 172 2.97 -5.51 22.54
N ASP A 173 3.67 -4.52 23.10
CA ASP A 173 4.82 -3.88 22.47
C ASP A 173 5.86 -4.92 22.05
N TRP A 174 6.21 -5.83 22.95
CA TRP A 174 7.14 -6.92 22.64
C TRP A 174 6.62 -7.84 21.54
N LYS A 175 5.40 -8.39 21.72
CA LYS A 175 4.87 -9.41 20.79
C LYS A 175 4.53 -8.86 19.41
N VAL A 176 4.02 -7.63 19.35
CA VAL A 176 3.74 -6.94 18.10
C VAL A 176 5.06 -6.66 17.36
N SER A 177 6.08 -6.21 18.08
CA SER A 177 7.43 -6.01 17.51
C SER A 177 8.01 -7.30 16.93
N GLU A 178 7.91 -8.45 17.61
CA GLU A 178 8.34 -9.75 17.08
C GLU A 178 7.57 -10.13 15.80
N ILE A 179 6.25 -9.91 15.78
CA ILE A 179 5.43 -10.20 14.59
C ILE A 179 5.80 -9.27 13.44
N ASN A 180 5.98 -7.97 13.70
CA ASN A 180 6.40 -6.99 12.68
C ASN A 180 7.75 -7.39 12.05
N LYS A 181 8.71 -7.82 12.88
CA LYS A 181 10.01 -8.32 12.41
C LYS A 181 9.86 -9.53 11.48
N LEU A 182 8.96 -10.46 11.82
CA LEU A 182 8.68 -11.61 10.96
C LEU A 182 8.02 -11.20 9.63
N ILE A 183 7.10 -10.23 9.67
CA ILE A 183 6.45 -9.68 8.48
C ILE A 183 7.49 -9.02 7.56
N SER A 184 8.36 -8.16 8.10
CA SER A 184 9.44 -7.50 7.35
C SER A 184 10.38 -8.52 6.68
N ILE A 185 10.80 -9.57 7.41
CA ILE A 185 11.62 -10.64 6.84
C ILE A 185 10.92 -11.32 5.66
N LYS A 186 9.61 -11.63 5.78
CA LYS A 186 8.85 -12.29 4.71
C LYS A 186 8.61 -11.38 3.52
N LYS A 187 8.32 -10.10 3.73
CA LYS A 187 8.24 -9.09 2.66
C LYS A 187 9.56 -8.99 1.90
N LYS A 188 10.70 -8.95 2.61
CA LYS A 188 12.03 -8.98 2.00
C LYS A 188 12.26 -10.24 1.18
N GLN A 189 11.88 -11.43 1.67
CA GLN A 189 11.98 -12.67 0.92
C GLN A 189 11.16 -12.64 -0.38
N ILE A 190 9.96 -12.06 -0.35
CA ILE A 190 9.12 -11.86 -1.55
C ILE A 190 9.84 -10.94 -2.55
N ALA A 191 10.39 -9.82 -2.08
CA ALA A 191 11.15 -8.89 -2.93
C ALA A 191 12.37 -9.59 -3.57
N ASP A 192 13.15 -10.35 -2.81
CA ASP A 192 14.32 -11.10 -3.32
C ASP A 192 13.89 -12.13 -4.38
N ILE A 193 12.80 -12.87 -4.15
CA ILE A 193 12.26 -13.84 -5.13
C ILE A 193 11.80 -13.11 -6.40
N ASN A 194 11.18 -11.93 -6.30
CA ASN A 194 10.79 -11.14 -7.47
C ASN A 194 12.02 -10.67 -8.28
N VAL A 195 13.13 -10.32 -7.62
CA VAL A 195 14.39 -10.02 -8.30
C VAL A 195 14.91 -11.25 -9.06
N LEU A 196 14.87 -12.44 -8.46
CA LEU A 196 15.26 -13.70 -9.11
C LEU A 196 14.37 -14.03 -10.31
N LYS A 197 13.05 -13.86 -10.20
CA LYS A 197 12.11 -14.02 -11.34
C LYS A 197 12.49 -13.10 -12.50
N LYS A 198 12.74 -11.82 -12.21
CA LYS A 198 13.18 -10.84 -13.23
C LYS A 198 14.50 -11.25 -13.88
N SER A 199 15.45 -11.81 -13.13
CA SER A 199 16.72 -12.32 -13.67
C SER A 199 16.49 -13.51 -14.61
N VAL A 200 15.68 -14.50 -14.21
CA VAL A 200 15.37 -15.67 -15.04
C VAL A 200 14.74 -15.25 -16.38
N ILE A 201 13.78 -14.32 -16.36
CA ILE A 201 13.17 -13.79 -17.59
C ILE A 201 14.23 -13.07 -18.43
N ASN A 202 14.99 -12.18 -17.82
CA ASN A 202 16.02 -11.40 -18.51
C ASN A 202 17.04 -12.30 -19.21
N ASP A 203 17.55 -13.30 -18.49
CA ASP A 203 18.53 -14.24 -19.04
C ASP A 203 17.96 -15.06 -20.19
N ALA A 204 16.73 -15.55 -20.08
CA ALA A 204 16.07 -16.30 -21.13
C ALA A 204 15.88 -15.47 -22.42
N VAL A 205 15.50 -14.17 -22.30
CA VAL A 205 15.24 -13.32 -23.47
C VAL A 205 16.50 -12.65 -24.05
N THR A 206 17.62 -12.63 -23.32
CA THR A 206 18.87 -12.02 -23.79
C THR A 206 19.93 -13.05 -24.21
N HIS A 207 20.02 -14.18 -23.52
CA HIS A 207 21.01 -15.22 -23.76
C HIS A 207 20.41 -16.52 -24.31
N GLY A 208 19.08 -16.65 -24.30
CA GLY A 208 18.38 -17.88 -24.64
C GLY A 208 18.47 -18.94 -23.55
N ILE A 209 17.94 -20.12 -23.86
CA ILE A 209 17.88 -21.25 -22.93
C ILE A 209 18.77 -22.44 -23.37
N ARG A 210 19.32 -22.38 -24.57
CA ARG A 210 20.21 -23.40 -25.13
C ARG A 210 21.61 -23.24 -24.58
N GLN A 211 22.23 -24.32 -24.13
CA GLN A 211 23.59 -24.30 -23.55
C GLN A 211 24.68 -24.32 -24.62
N LYS A 212 25.84 -23.71 -24.30
CA LYS A 212 27.05 -23.74 -25.13
C LYS A 212 26.87 -23.15 -26.54
N VAL A 213 25.99 -22.15 -26.66
CA VAL A 213 25.79 -21.40 -27.90
C VAL A 213 26.93 -20.39 -28.05
N PRO A 214 27.55 -20.24 -29.22
CA PRO A 214 28.51 -19.17 -29.48
C PRO A 214 27.84 -17.81 -29.29
N MET A 215 28.56 -16.88 -28.62
CA MET A 215 28.07 -15.54 -28.31
C MET A 215 28.76 -14.51 -29.21
N LYS A 216 28.07 -13.39 -29.49
CA LYS A 216 28.62 -12.20 -30.13
C LYS A 216 28.20 -10.94 -29.39
N PHE A 217 29.07 -9.93 -29.44
CA PHE A 217 28.66 -8.62 -28.91
C PHE A 217 27.46 -8.05 -29.67
N SER A 218 26.43 -7.62 -28.94
CA SER A 218 25.20 -7.11 -29.54
C SER A 218 25.35 -5.75 -30.23
N GLY A 219 26.45 -5.05 -30.04
CA GLY A 219 26.66 -3.67 -30.46
C GLY A 219 26.20 -2.64 -29.43
N VAL A 220 25.70 -3.07 -28.26
CA VAL A 220 25.20 -2.22 -27.19
C VAL A 220 25.81 -2.65 -25.86
N SER A 221 26.55 -1.75 -25.22
CA SER A 221 27.41 -2.08 -24.05
C SER A 221 26.63 -2.70 -22.88
N TRP A 222 25.46 -2.20 -22.55
CA TRP A 222 24.66 -2.72 -21.43
C TRP A 222 23.77 -3.91 -21.76
N LEU A 223 23.56 -4.21 -23.05
CA LEU A 223 22.93 -5.45 -23.49
C LEU A 223 23.94 -6.60 -23.45
N GLY A 224 25.23 -6.28 -23.67
CA GLY A 224 26.32 -7.25 -23.65
C GLY A 224 26.27 -8.19 -24.85
N ASP A 225 26.65 -9.45 -24.59
CA ASP A 225 26.69 -10.49 -25.60
C ASP A 225 25.36 -11.21 -25.75
N ILE A 226 25.01 -11.53 -27.00
CA ILE A 226 23.81 -12.31 -27.38
C ILE A 226 24.25 -13.54 -28.18
N PRO A 227 23.39 -14.58 -28.31
CA PRO A 227 23.70 -15.72 -29.20
C PRO A 227 24.07 -15.25 -30.60
N ALA A 228 25.17 -15.80 -31.14
CA ALA A 228 25.75 -15.31 -32.38
C ALA A 228 24.83 -15.40 -33.62
N HIS A 229 23.92 -16.33 -33.61
CA HIS A 229 22.92 -16.53 -34.68
C HIS A 229 21.66 -15.67 -34.54
N TRP A 230 21.47 -14.99 -33.37
CA TRP A 230 20.35 -14.07 -33.20
C TRP A 230 20.57 -12.79 -34.00
N THR A 231 19.44 -12.14 -34.37
CA THR A 231 19.47 -10.86 -35.05
C THR A 231 18.97 -9.73 -34.16
N THR A 232 19.22 -8.51 -34.58
CA THR A 232 18.69 -7.32 -33.91
C THR A 232 17.92 -6.45 -34.92
N THR A 233 16.85 -5.83 -34.45
CA THR A 233 16.10 -4.84 -35.22
C THR A 233 15.89 -3.59 -34.36
N LYS A 234 15.15 -2.60 -34.81
CA LYS A 234 14.79 -1.41 -34.01
C LYS A 234 13.31 -1.39 -33.73
N LEU A 235 12.88 -0.87 -32.57
CA LEU A 235 11.46 -0.81 -32.19
C LEU A 235 10.58 -0.10 -33.24
N ARG A 236 11.11 0.86 -33.99
CA ARG A 236 10.38 1.51 -35.09
C ARG A 236 9.89 0.58 -36.20
N ARG A 237 10.50 -0.60 -36.33
CA ARG A 237 10.07 -1.62 -37.31
C ARG A 237 8.99 -2.53 -36.78
N ILE A 238 8.82 -2.55 -35.44
CA ILE A 238 7.89 -3.42 -34.74
C ILE A 238 6.66 -2.65 -34.27
N LEU A 239 6.85 -1.43 -33.75
CA LEU A 239 5.81 -0.64 -33.11
C LEU A 239 5.33 0.47 -34.04
N HIS A 240 4.08 0.39 -34.46
CA HIS A 240 3.42 1.37 -35.33
C HIS A 240 2.34 2.11 -34.56
N PRO A 241 2.41 3.45 -34.40
CA PRO A 241 1.44 4.22 -33.64
C PRO A 241 0.01 3.95 -34.09
N PHE A 242 -0.90 3.82 -33.11
CA PHE A 242 -2.33 3.63 -33.33
C PHE A 242 -3.11 4.61 -32.45
N SER A 243 -4.24 5.11 -32.95
CA SER A 243 -5.14 5.97 -32.19
C SER A 243 -6.57 5.82 -32.69
N GLU A 244 -7.43 5.37 -31.80
CA GLU A 244 -8.87 5.27 -32.00
C GLU A 244 -9.54 5.77 -30.72
N LYS A 245 -10.71 6.42 -30.82
CA LYS A 245 -11.43 7.05 -29.71
C LYS A 245 -12.93 6.88 -29.89
N ASN A 246 -13.73 7.44 -28.96
CA ASN A 246 -15.20 7.43 -28.99
C ASN A 246 -15.85 6.06 -28.77
N HIS A 247 -15.28 5.26 -27.86
CA HIS A 247 -15.81 3.97 -27.44
C HIS A 247 -15.96 3.90 -25.91
N PRO A 248 -16.74 4.80 -25.28
CA PRO A 248 -16.88 4.85 -23.82
C PRO A 248 -17.57 3.60 -23.24
N GLU A 249 -18.20 2.78 -24.07
CA GLU A 249 -18.85 1.51 -23.69
C GLU A 249 -17.86 0.36 -23.42
N LEU A 250 -16.61 0.52 -23.83
CA LEU A 250 -15.59 -0.51 -23.63
C LEU A 250 -15.07 -0.49 -22.18
N PRO A 251 -14.60 -1.64 -21.66
CA PRO A 251 -14.05 -1.73 -20.31
C PRO A 251 -12.82 -0.84 -20.14
N LEU A 252 -12.72 -0.19 -19.00
CA LEU A 252 -11.57 0.62 -18.65
C LEU A 252 -10.36 -0.28 -18.32
N LEU A 253 -9.22 0.04 -18.95
CA LEU A 253 -7.97 -0.68 -18.72
C LEU A 253 -6.97 0.22 -17.99
N SER A 254 -6.09 -0.41 -17.22
CA SER A 254 -4.91 0.22 -16.62
C SER A 254 -3.65 -0.44 -17.14
N VAL A 255 -2.58 0.37 -17.26
CA VAL A 255 -1.25 -0.13 -17.63
C VAL A 255 -0.34 0.01 -16.43
N VAL A 256 -0.14 -1.10 -15.72
CA VAL A 256 0.59 -1.13 -14.46
C VAL A 256 1.95 -1.79 -14.58
N ARG A 257 2.91 -1.33 -13.78
CA ARG A 257 4.31 -1.73 -13.82
C ARG A 257 4.52 -3.25 -13.74
N GLU A 258 3.87 -3.91 -12.80
CA GLU A 258 4.15 -5.33 -12.53
C GLU A 258 3.33 -6.28 -13.44
N LYS A 259 2.12 -5.89 -13.83
CA LYS A 259 1.17 -6.77 -14.54
C LYS A 259 1.00 -6.42 -16.03
N GLY A 260 1.49 -5.25 -16.48
CA GLY A 260 1.22 -4.73 -17.83
C GLY A 260 -0.22 -4.23 -17.96
N VAL A 261 -0.91 -4.58 -19.05
CA VAL A 261 -2.29 -4.15 -19.29
C VAL A 261 -3.26 -5.06 -18.54
N ILE A 262 -4.11 -4.48 -17.71
CA ILE A 262 -5.14 -5.16 -16.91
C ILE A 262 -6.50 -4.47 -17.08
N VAL A 263 -7.58 -5.19 -16.81
CA VAL A 263 -8.91 -4.59 -16.66
C VAL A 263 -8.94 -3.86 -15.31
N ARG A 264 -9.36 -2.60 -15.32
CA ARG A 264 -9.50 -1.80 -14.10
C ARG A 264 -10.80 -2.18 -13.39
N ASP A 265 -10.70 -2.50 -12.12
CA ASP A 265 -11.88 -2.67 -11.26
C ASP A 265 -12.38 -1.28 -10.84
N VAL A 266 -13.45 -0.82 -11.48
CA VAL A 266 -14.04 0.52 -11.23
C VAL A 266 -14.84 0.56 -9.91
N GLU A 267 -15.18 -0.61 -9.34
CA GLU A 267 -15.90 -0.71 -8.06
C GLU A 267 -14.94 -0.69 -6.86
N ASP A 268 -13.67 -0.98 -7.06
CA ASP A 268 -12.63 -0.90 -6.04
C ASP A 268 -12.20 0.56 -5.81
N ILE A 269 -12.96 1.26 -4.96
CA ILE A 269 -12.74 2.68 -4.66
C ILE A 269 -11.47 2.87 -3.81
N GLU A 270 -11.04 1.86 -3.07
CA GLU A 270 -9.80 1.92 -2.25
C GLU A 270 -8.55 1.73 -3.10
N GLY A 271 -8.62 0.88 -4.14
CA GLY A 271 -7.55 0.65 -5.10
C GLY A 271 -7.53 1.65 -6.27
N ASN A 272 -8.60 2.44 -6.46
CA ASN A 272 -8.68 3.44 -7.51
C ASN A 272 -8.30 4.82 -6.97
N HIS A 273 -7.02 5.14 -6.97
CA HIS A 273 -6.51 6.45 -6.53
C HIS A 273 -6.79 7.58 -7.52
N ASN A 274 -7.12 7.26 -8.79
CA ASN A 274 -7.36 8.25 -9.83
C ASN A 274 -8.85 8.46 -10.07
N TYR A 275 -9.24 9.72 -10.21
CA TYR A 275 -10.58 10.10 -10.65
C TYR A 275 -10.87 9.51 -12.03
N ILE A 276 -12.04 8.93 -12.20
CA ILE A 276 -12.55 8.47 -13.49
C ILE A 276 -13.54 9.53 -13.97
N PRO A 277 -13.25 10.27 -15.07
CA PRO A 277 -14.18 11.25 -15.61
C PRO A 277 -15.51 10.62 -16.02
N ASP A 278 -16.59 11.39 -15.93
CA ASP A 278 -17.92 10.95 -16.40
C ASP A 278 -17.95 10.80 -17.92
N ASP A 279 -17.16 11.58 -18.66
CA ASP A 279 -17.02 11.50 -20.12
C ASP A 279 -15.69 10.81 -20.49
N LEU A 280 -15.80 9.60 -21.02
CA LEU A 280 -14.69 8.78 -21.52
C LEU A 280 -14.53 8.83 -23.03
N SER A 281 -15.19 9.73 -23.74
CA SER A 281 -15.15 9.83 -25.22
C SER A 281 -13.75 10.12 -25.77
N ASN A 282 -12.91 10.81 -25.00
CA ASN A 282 -11.53 11.11 -25.35
C ASN A 282 -10.54 9.97 -25.06
N TYR A 283 -10.97 8.93 -24.34
CA TYR A 283 -10.11 7.79 -24.05
C TYR A 283 -9.75 7.04 -25.32
N LYS A 284 -8.56 6.44 -25.34
CA LYS A 284 -8.02 5.71 -26.49
C LYS A 284 -8.38 4.24 -26.42
N VAL A 285 -8.82 3.69 -27.54
CA VAL A 285 -9.11 2.26 -27.66
C VAL A 285 -7.81 1.46 -27.72
N VAL A 286 -7.77 0.37 -27.00
CA VAL A 286 -6.71 -0.64 -27.05
C VAL A 286 -7.35 -1.96 -27.47
N HIS A 287 -6.87 -2.55 -28.55
CA HIS A 287 -7.28 -3.87 -28.99
C HIS A 287 -6.35 -4.96 -28.45
N LYS A 288 -6.91 -6.15 -28.29
CA LYS A 288 -6.12 -7.33 -27.95
C LYS A 288 -4.97 -7.54 -28.94
N GLY A 289 -3.76 -7.73 -28.44
CA GLY A 289 -2.53 -7.87 -29.22
C GLY A 289 -1.80 -6.56 -29.48
N GLN A 290 -2.39 -5.41 -29.20
CA GLN A 290 -1.69 -4.12 -29.27
C GLN A 290 -0.80 -3.90 -28.05
N PHE A 291 0.23 -3.09 -28.24
CA PHE A 291 1.12 -2.64 -27.18
C PHE A 291 0.62 -1.30 -26.64
N ALA A 292 0.34 -1.26 -25.33
CA ALA A 292 -0.07 -0.04 -24.64
C ALA A 292 1.00 0.37 -23.61
N MET A 293 1.21 1.69 -23.46
CA MET A 293 2.26 2.26 -22.64
C MET A 293 1.79 3.53 -21.95
N ASN A 294 2.05 3.64 -20.66
CA ASN A 294 1.95 4.90 -19.93
C ASN A 294 3.19 5.74 -20.25
N LYS A 295 3.00 6.87 -20.95
CA LYS A 295 4.07 7.77 -21.37
C LYS A 295 4.95 8.24 -20.21
N MET A 296 4.31 8.63 -19.09
CA MET A 296 4.97 9.20 -17.92
C MET A 296 5.70 8.15 -17.06
N LYS A 297 5.25 6.89 -17.12
CA LYS A 297 5.78 5.78 -16.32
C LYS A 297 6.47 4.70 -17.16
N ALA A 298 6.76 4.99 -18.44
CA ALA A 298 7.47 4.06 -19.33
C ALA A 298 8.86 3.69 -18.79
N TRP A 299 9.55 4.63 -18.17
CA TRP A 299 10.86 4.43 -17.54
C TRP A 299 10.85 3.41 -16.39
N GLN A 300 9.68 3.16 -15.79
CA GLN A 300 9.49 2.15 -14.74
C GLN A 300 9.00 0.80 -15.27
N GLY A 301 8.62 0.71 -16.57
CA GLY A 301 8.11 -0.51 -17.17
C GLY A 301 6.57 -0.59 -17.24
N SER A 302 5.86 0.54 -17.10
CA SER A 302 4.40 0.60 -17.23
C SER A 302 3.98 0.52 -18.70
N TYR A 303 4.10 -0.68 -19.29
CA TYR A 303 3.71 -1.02 -20.65
C TYR A 303 3.55 -2.52 -20.84
N GLY A 304 2.91 -2.92 -21.94
CA GLY A 304 2.79 -4.35 -22.30
C GLY A 304 1.83 -4.60 -23.44
N ILE A 305 1.79 -5.86 -23.88
CA ILE A 305 0.77 -6.33 -24.84
C ILE A 305 -0.55 -6.51 -24.12
N SER A 306 -1.62 -5.94 -24.67
CA SER A 306 -2.96 -6.11 -24.12
C SER A 306 -3.52 -7.51 -24.45
N LYS A 307 -4.10 -8.14 -23.45
CA LYS A 307 -4.91 -9.37 -23.59
C LYS A 307 -6.40 -9.07 -23.76
N TYR A 308 -6.77 -7.79 -23.68
CA TYR A 308 -8.14 -7.29 -23.62
C TYR A 308 -8.38 -6.23 -24.66
N ASP A 309 -9.63 -6.11 -25.11
CA ASP A 309 -10.15 -4.93 -25.77
C ASP A 309 -10.71 -3.99 -24.70
N GLY A 310 -10.42 -2.68 -24.81
CA GLY A 310 -10.87 -1.70 -23.82
C GLY A 310 -10.34 -0.31 -24.11
N ILE A 311 -10.46 0.59 -23.14
CA ILE A 311 -10.02 1.97 -23.25
C ILE A 311 -9.02 2.33 -22.15
N VAL A 312 -8.11 3.23 -22.47
CA VAL A 312 -7.09 3.79 -21.56
C VAL A 312 -7.08 5.31 -21.63
N SER A 313 -6.52 5.95 -20.60
CA SER A 313 -6.33 7.42 -20.54
C SER A 313 -5.72 7.99 -21.83
N PRO A 314 -6.11 9.22 -22.23
CA PRO A 314 -5.55 9.91 -23.40
C PRO A 314 -4.02 10.07 -23.37
N ALA A 315 -3.41 10.12 -22.17
CA ALA A 315 -1.96 10.24 -21.97
C ALA A 315 -1.19 9.00 -22.45
N TYR A 316 -1.84 7.85 -22.68
CA TYR A 316 -1.16 6.62 -23.06
C TYR A 316 -0.88 6.53 -24.55
N PHE A 317 0.22 5.89 -24.90
CA PHE A 317 0.56 5.53 -26.27
C PHE A 317 0.14 4.11 -26.60
N ILE A 318 -0.42 3.93 -27.79
CA ILE A 318 -0.88 2.64 -28.30
C ILE A 318 -0.22 2.38 -29.64
N PHE A 319 0.19 1.12 -29.86
CA PHE A 319 0.88 0.70 -31.06
C PHE A 319 0.32 -0.63 -31.57
N ASN A 320 0.15 -0.74 -32.89
CA ASN A 320 0.10 -2.04 -33.55
C ASN A 320 1.49 -2.67 -33.51
N VAL A 321 1.54 -3.96 -33.30
CA VAL A 321 2.79 -4.72 -33.16
C VAL A 321 2.99 -5.61 -34.37
N ASP A 322 4.02 -5.32 -35.17
CA ASP A 322 4.46 -6.14 -36.29
C ASP A 322 5.53 -7.13 -35.82
N PHE A 323 5.08 -8.15 -35.09
CA PHE A 323 5.92 -9.21 -34.57
C PHE A 323 5.09 -10.48 -34.33
N ASP A 324 5.47 -11.61 -34.94
CA ASP A 324 4.63 -12.81 -34.96
C ASP A 324 4.39 -13.42 -33.59
N ASN A 325 5.42 -13.53 -32.77
CA ASN A 325 5.32 -14.08 -31.43
C ASN A 325 5.15 -12.98 -30.37
N LEU A 326 3.90 -12.54 -30.19
CA LEU A 326 3.55 -11.48 -29.21
C LEU A 326 3.88 -11.85 -27.77
N GLU A 327 3.87 -13.14 -27.41
CA GLU A 327 4.25 -13.59 -26.06
C GLU A 327 5.74 -13.43 -25.79
N TYR A 328 6.60 -13.82 -26.77
CA TYR A 328 8.04 -13.54 -26.66
C TYR A 328 8.28 -12.04 -26.60
N PHE A 329 7.65 -11.26 -27.50
CA PHE A 329 7.77 -9.80 -27.48
C PHE A 329 7.39 -9.22 -26.13
N HIS A 330 6.29 -9.69 -25.53
CA HIS A 330 5.83 -9.24 -24.21
C HIS A 330 6.87 -9.52 -23.11
N TYR A 331 7.43 -10.73 -23.04
CA TYR A 331 8.48 -11.05 -22.08
C TYR A 331 9.75 -10.23 -22.30
N ALA A 332 10.20 -10.14 -23.55
CA ALA A 332 11.41 -9.43 -23.92
C ALA A 332 11.32 -7.94 -23.59
N ILE A 333 10.27 -7.25 -24.09
CA ILE A 333 10.12 -5.79 -23.93
C ILE A 333 9.98 -5.37 -22.45
N ARG A 334 9.46 -6.24 -21.58
CA ARG A 334 9.30 -6.00 -20.16
C ARG A 334 10.48 -6.48 -19.31
N SER A 335 11.52 -7.06 -19.92
CA SER A 335 12.72 -7.47 -19.20
C SER A 335 13.49 -6.25 -18.69
N ARG A 336 14.33 -6.48 -17.68
CA ARG A 336 15.14 -5.43 -17.03
C ARG A 336 15.98 -4.62 -18.04
N VAL A 337 16.50 -5.29 -19.06
CA VAL A 337 17.29 -4.62 -20.10
C VAL A 337 16.45 -3.57 -20.82
N TYR A 338 15.22 -3.92 -21.23
CA TYR A 338 14.35 -2.98 -21.93
C TYR A 338 13.81 -1.87 -21.04
N VAL A 339 13.50 -2.14 -19.77
CA VAL A 339 13.18 -1.09 -18.80
C VAL A 339 14.30 -0.04 -18.73
N ASN A 340 15.56 -0.46 -18.72
CA ASN A 340 16.71 0.46 -18.75
C ASN A 340 16.79 1.27 -20.06
N PHE A 341 16.44 0.68 -21.21
CA PHE A 341 16.37 1.42 -22.47
C PHE A 341 15.28 2.49 -22.45
N PHE A 342 14.10 2.15 -21.94
CA PHE A 342 13.01 3.13 -21.80
C PHE A 342 13.38 4.23 -20.81
N ALA A 343 14.04 3.92 -19.70
CA ALA A 343 14.53 4.91 -18.76
C ALA A 343 15.50 5.91 -19.44
N GLN A 344 16.40 5.44 -20.30
CA GLN A 344 17.32 6.32 -21.04
C GLN A 344 16.66 7.08 -22.19
N ALA A 345 15.56 6.55 -22.71
CA ALA A 345 14.75 7.23 -23.71
C ALA A 345 13.78 8.26 -23.10
N SER A 346 13.71 8.35 -21.78
CA SER A 346 12.84 9.28 -21.05
C SER A 346 13.66 10.41 -20.45
N ASP A 347 13.17 11.65 -20.58
CA ASP A 347 13.78 12.83 -20.02
C ASP A 347 12.81 13.44 -18.99
N GLY A 348 13.28 13.79 -17.79
CA GLY A 348 12.45 14.34 -16.72
C GLY A 348 12.95 15.69 -16.23
N ILE A 349 12.01 16.62 -15.97
CA ILE A 349 12.27 17.92 -15.37
C ILE A 349 12.02 17.89 -13.86
N ARG A 350 11.25 16.92 -13.37
CA ARG A 350 10.88 16.72 -11.95
C ARG A 350 11.14 15.29 -11.50
N VAL A 351 11.39 15.12 -10.21
CA VAL A 351 11.54 13.79 -9.59
C VAL A 351 10.21 13.03 -9.76
N GLY A 352 10.27 11.87 -10.40
CA GLY A 352 9.11 10.99 -10.61
C GLY A 352 8.29 11.24 -11.90
N GLN A 353 8.47 12.36 -12.59
CA GLN A 353 7.78 12.67 -13.86
C GLN A 353 8.77 12.72 -15.02
N TRP A 354 8.89 11.62 -15.74
CA TRP A 354 9.80 11.49 -16.87
C TRP A 354 8.99 11.20 -18.13
N ASP A 355 9.14 12.08 -19.13
CA ASP A 355 8.42 11.96 -20.39
C ASP A 355 9.23 11.16 -21.41
N LEU A 356 8.61 10.12 -21.97
CA LEU A 356 9.24 9.28 -22.97
C LEU A 356 9.42 10.04 -24.30
N GLN A 357 10.66 10.11 -24.76
CA GLN A 357 11.01 10.69 -26.06
C GLN A 357 10.81 9.66 -27.18
N MET A 358 9.76 9.83 -27.97
CA MET A 358 9.37 8.90 -29.03
C MET A 358 10.47 8.61 -30.03
N ASP A 359 11.27 9.61 -30.40
CA ASP A 359 12.35 9.44 -31.37
C ASP A 359 13.50 8.58 -30.81
N LYS A 360 13.80 8.74 -29.51
CA LYS A 360 14.76 7.88 -28.82
C LYS A 360 14.22 6.45 -28.70
N MET A 361 12.94 6.29 -28.32
CA MET A 361 12.29 4.97 -28.21
C MET A 361 12.35 4.20 -29.53
N LYS A 362 12.07 4.85 -30.65
CA LYS A 362 12.12 4.23 -31.99
C LYS A 362 13.47 3.62 -32.35
N GLU A 363 14.54 4.16 -31.80
CA GLU A 363 15.92 3.70 -32.06
C GLU A 363 16.38 2.57 -31.11
N ILE A 364 15.58 2.22 -30.09
CA ILE A 364 15.92 1.12 -29.16
C ILE A 364 16.09 -0.17 -29.97
N PRO A 365 17.25 -0.86 -29.85
CA PRO A 365 17.48 -2.14 -30.48
C PRO A 365 16.64 -3.23 -29.84
N PHE A 366 16.04 -4.10 -30.64
CA PHE A 366 15.27 -5.25 -30.18
C PHE A 366 15.91 -6.55 -30.67
N ILE A 367 16.12 -7.50 -29.74
CA ILE A 367 16.73 -8.81 -30.01
C ILE A 367 15.64 -9.73 -30.60
N VAL A 368 16.00 -10.40 -31.70
CA VAL A 368 15.11 -11.31 -32.41
C VAL A 368 15.78 -12.69 -32.53
N PRO A 369 15.43 -13.64 -31.64
CA PRO A 369 15.79 -15.04 -31.81
C PRO A 369 15.10 -15.65 -33.04
N PRO A 370 15.57 -16.79 -33.57
CA PRO A 370 14.80 -17.63 -34.48
C PRO A 370 13.44 -18.03 -33.88
N GLU A 371 12.44 -18.25 -34.75
CA GLU A 371 11.06 -18.53 -34.32
C GLU A 371 10.94 -19.76 -33.38
N ASP A 372 11.72 -20.82 -33.68
CA ASP A 372 11.77 -22.02 -32.84
C ASP A 372 12.29 -21.72 -31.44
N GLU A 373 13.33 -20.87 -31.31
CA GLU A 373 13.85 -20.47 -30.00
C GLU A 373 12.92 -19.51 -29.27
N GLN A 374 12.21 -18.61 -29.96
CA GLN A 374 11.17 -17.79 -29.36
C GLN A 374 10.09 -18.67 -28.70
N ALA A 375 9.63 -19.71 -29.41
CA ALA A 375 8.64 -20.65 -28.88
C ALA A 375 9.18 -21.46 -27.69
N GLU A 376 10.44 -21.90 -27.74
CA GLU A 376 11.11 -22.57 -26.62
C GLU A 376 11.21 -21.66 -25.39
N ILE A 377 11.61 -20.40 -25.56
CA ILE A 377 11.74 -19.40 -24.47
C ILE A 377 10.37 -19.16 -23.81
N VAL A 378 9.33 -18.94 -24.62
CA VAL A 378 7.95 -18.74 -24.14
C VAL A 378 7.45 -19.96 -23.35
N ALA A 379 7.75 -21.18 -23.82
CA ALA A 379 7.38 -22.40 -23.11
C ALA A 379 8.21 -22.64 -21.83
N TYR A 380 9.44 -22.16 -21.78
CA TYR A 380 10.36 -22.31 -20.66
C TYR A 380 10.02 -21.39 -19.49
N ILE A 381 9.77 -20.09 -19.75
CA ILE A 381 9.60 -19.06 -18.69
C ILE A 381 8.53 -19.46 -17.67
N PRO A 382 7.29 -19.82 -18.03
CA PRO A 382 6.28 -20.20 -17.04
C PRO A 382 6.69 -21.41 -16.19
N LYS A 383 7.38 -22.38 -16.80
CA LYS A 383 7.87 -23.58 -16.07
C LYS A 383 8.96 -23.21 -15.07
N ALA A 384 9.90 -22.35 -15.48
CA ALA A 384 10.99 -21.89 -14.62
C ALA A 384 10.48 -21.03 -13.46
N LEU A 385 9.42 -20.24 -13.68
CA LEU A 385 8.86 -19.34 -12.67
C LEU A 385 7.90 -20.02 -11.68
N LYS A 386 7.35 -21.19 -12.02
CA LYS A 386 6.30 -21.86 -11.22
C LYS A 386 6.66 -22.01 -9.73
N ASN A 387 7.87 -22.45 -9.42
CA ASN A 387 8.28 -22.65 -8.02
C ASN A 387 8.44 -21.32 -7.28
N TYR A 388 8.90 -20.26 -7.97
CA TYR A 388 8.99 -18.92 -7.40
C TYR A 388 7.61 -18.34 -7.10
N GLU A 389 6.64 -18.52 -7.99
CA GLU A 389 5.25 -18.07 -7.81
C GLU A 389 4.59 -18.76 -6.64
N GLN A 390 4.73 -20.07 -6.53
CA GLN A 390 4.23 -20.84 -5.38
C GLN A 390 4.88 -20.39 -4.06
N ALA A 391 6.18 -20.08 -4.08
CA ALA A 391 6.87 -19.57 -2.89
C ALA A 391 6.34 -18.20 -2.47
N ILE A 392 6.10 -17.30 -3.43
CA ILE A 392 5.52 -15.97 -3.17
C ILE A 392 4.10 -16.10 -2.59
N GLU A 393 3.24 -16.90 -3.21
CA GLU A 393 1.87 -17.15 -2.71
C GLU A 393 1.88 -17.66 -1.27
N LYS A 394 2.77 -18.60 -0.96
CA LYS A 394 2.93 -19.11 0.40
C LYS A 394 3.36 -18.01 1.37
N LEU A 395 4.39 -17.24 1.02
CA LEU A 395 4.89 -16.14 1.86
C LEU A 395 3.82 -15.05 2.07
N GLN A 396 3.05 -14.70 1.04
CA GLN A 396 1.92 -13.77 1.15
C GLN A 396 0.83 -14.29 2.09
N SER A 397 0.49 -15.59 1.99
CA SER A 397 -0.44 -16.24 2.92
C SER A 397 0.08 -16.22 4.37
N GLU A 398 1.38 -16.42 4.58
CA GLU A 398 2.01 -16.35 5.90
C GLU A 398 2.01 -14.91 6.46
N VAL A 399 2.25 -13.89 5.63
CA VAL A 399 2.14 -12.46 6.02
C VAL A 399 0.71 -12.14 6.46
N LYS A 400 -0.30 -12.57 5.69
CA LYS A 400 -1.71 -12.41 6.05
C LYS A 400 -2.03 -13.05 7.39
N ALA A 401 -1.59 -14.30 7.60
CA ALA A 401 -1.79 -15.01 8.87
C ALA A 401 -1.11 -14.30 10.07
N LEU A 402 0.05 -13.69 9.84
CA LEU A 402 0.75 -12.89 10.88
C LEU A 402 -0.03 -11.61 11.23
N HIS A 403 -0.63 -10.92 10.25
CA HIS A 403 -1.51 -9.77 10.53
C HIS A 403 -2.75 -10.19 11.31
N GLU A 404 -3.38 -11.31 10.96
CA GLU A 404 -4.52 -11.88 11.70
C GLU A 404 -4.12 -12.24 13.14
N LEU A 405 -2.97 -12.89 13.31
CA LEU A 405 -2.42 -13.24 14.63
C LEU A 405 -2.16 -11.99 15.48
N LYS A 406 -1.54 -10.95 14.89
CA LYS A 406 -1.29 -9.66 15.55
C LYS A 406 -2.59 -9.05 16.07
N GLN A 407 -3.61 -8.98 15.22
CA GLN A 407 -4.91 -8.41 15.57
C GLN A 407 -5.60 -9.19 16.70
N ARG A 408 -5.58 -10.53 16.59
CA ARG A 408 -6.15 -11.40 17.61
C ARG A 408 -5.41 -11.26 18.95
N LEU A 409 -4.08 -11.22 18.92
CA LEU A 409 -3.28 -11.08 20.11
C LEU A 409 -3.56 -9.77 20.87
N ILE A 410 -3.67 -8.65 20.13
CA ILE A 410 -4.04 -7.35 20.71
C ILE A 410 -5.43 -7.47 21.33
N SER A 411 -6.42 -7.99 20.60
CA SER A 411 -7.78 -8.15 21.10
C SER A 411 -7.84 -9.01 22.37
N ASP A 412 -7.19 -10.18 22.33
CA ASP A 412 -7.22 -11.13 23.45
C ASP A 412 -6.53 -10.58 24.71
N ALA A 413 -5.44 -9.82 24.54
CA ALA A 413 -4.74 -9.21 25.68
C ALA A 413 -5.54 -8.06 26.30
N VAL A 414 -6.03 -7.11 25.48
CA VAL A 414 -6.71 -5.92 26.05
C VAL A 414 -8.13 -6.22 26.56
N THR A 415 -8.74 -7.32 26.12
CA THR A 415 -10.03 -7.78 26.63
C THR A 415 -9.90 -8.83 27.74
N GLY A 416 -8.66 -9.16 28.14
CA GLY A 416 -8.40 -10.11 29.21
C GLY A 416 -8.72 -11.58 28.87
N GLN A 417 -8.70 -11.95 27.60
CA GLN A 417 -8.86 -13.36 27.21
C GLN A 417 -7.57 -14.16 27.45
N ILE A 418 -6.43 -13.47 27.56
CA ILE A 418 -5.14 -14.03 27.96
C ILE A 418 -4.61 -13.30 29.20
N ASP A 419 -4.08 -14.09 30.17
CA ASP A 419 -3.44 -13.57 31.37
C ASP A 419 -1.95 -13.39 31.15
N VAL A 420 -1.50 -12.14 31.14
CA VAL A 420 -0.10 -11.76 30.87
C VAL A 420 0.64 -11.26 32.11
N ARG A 421 0.01 -11.30 33.28
CA ARG A 421 0.55 -10.72 34.54
C ARG A 421 1.91 -11.31 34.92
N ASP A 422 2.08 -12.63 34.73
CA ASP A 422 3.29 -13.35 35.08
C ASP A 422 4.28 -13.50 33.93
N VAL A 423 4.02 -12.89 32.77
CA VAL A 423 4.88 -13.03 31.60
C VAL A 423 6.12 -12.17 31.76
N VAL A 424 7.28 -12.83 31.76
CA VAL A 424 8.57 -12.15 31.73
C VAL A 424 8.87 -11.68 30.31
N ILE A 425 9.05 -10.39 30.14
CA ILE A 425 9.37 -9.77 28.85
C ILE A 425 10.89 -9.67 28.76
N PRO A 426 11.52 -10.32 27.75
CA PRO A 426 12.95 -10.22 27.54
C PRO A 426 13.35 -8.84 27.01
N ASP A 427 14.63 -8.53 27.00
CA ASP A 427 15.13 -7.43 26.20
C ASP A 427 14.93 -7.74 24.71
N TYR A 428 14.41 -6.78 23.94
CA TYR A 428 14.15 -6.92 22.52
C TYR A 428 14.39 -5.60 21.77
N ASP A 429 14.75 -5.71 20.52
CA ASP A 429 14.81 -4.56 19.60
C ASP A 429 13.41 -4.26 19.07
N TYR A 430 12.92 -3.07 19.31
CA TYR A 430 11.61 -2.64 18.83
C TYR A 430 11.62 -2.48 17.29
N THR A 431 10.62 -3.06 16.65
CA THR A 431 10.43 -3.01 15.20
C THR A 431 9.01 -2.50 14.91
N GLU A 432 8.92 -1.34 14.28
CA GLU A 432 7.65 -0.84 13.73
C GLU A 432 7.23 -1.64 12.50
N GLU A 433 5.94 -1.59 12.20
CA GLU A 433 5.44 -2.08 10.93
C GLU A 433 5.79 -1.07 9.83
N GLU A 434 6.53 -1.52 8.84
CA GLU A 434 6.79 -0.71 7.64
C GLU A 434 5.49 -0.54 6.86
N PRO A 435 5.11 0.70 6.47
CA PRO A 435 3.97 0.91 5.60
C PRO A 435 4.13 0.09 4.32
N ASP A 436 3.01 -0.37 3.75
CA ASP A 436 3.05 -1.06 2.46
C ASP A 436 3.51 -0.05 1.38
N GLU A 437 4.64 -0.35 0.72
CA GLU A 437 5.22 0.50 -0.34
C GLU A 437 4.27 0.68 -1.53
N ASP A 438 3.29 -0.22 -1.69
CA ASP A 438 2.35 -0.22 -2.82
C ASP A 438 1.32 0.92 -2.78
N THR A 439 1.23 1.69 -1.70
CA THR A 439 0.26 2.80 -1.57
C THR A 439 0.84 4.17 -1.93
N GLU A 440 2.16 4.32 -2.09
CA GLU A 440 2.79 5.61 -2.39
C GLU A 440 3.12 5.83 -3.88
N ASP A 441 3.28 4.77 -4.68
CA ASP A 441 3.73 4.87 -6.08
C ASP A 441 2.62 5.09 -7.11
N GLU A 442 1.32 5.07 -6.74
CA GLU A 442 0.19 5.20 -7.66
C GLU A 442 -0.60 6.52 -7.53
N ILE A 443 -0.08 7.52 -6.85
CA ILE A 443 -0.67 8.87 -6.92
C ILE A 443 -0.28 9.47 -8.27
N ASP A 444 -1.10 9.23 -9.28
CA ASP A 444 -1.02 9.95 -10.55
C ASP A 444 -1.37 11.43 -10.29
N GLU A 445 -0.39 12.30 -10.41
CA GLU A 445 -0.56 13.77 -10.42
C GLU A 445 -1.14 14.25 -11.78
N GLU A 446 -2.13 13.54 -12.35
CA GLU A 446 -2.76 13.94 -13.61
C GLU A 446 -3.75 15.11 -13.46
N ASP A 447 -4.09 15.54 -12.22
CA ASP A 447 -5.17 16.52 -12.01
C ASP A 447 -4.74 18.01 -11.95
N ASN A 448 -3.49 18.35 -12.28
CA ASN A 448 -3.04 19.75 -12.21
C ASN A 448 -2.90 20.50 -13.55
N GLU A 449 -3.24 19.90 -14.69
CA GLU A 449 -3.14 20.59 -15.99
C GLU A 449 -4.44 21.24 -16.50
N GLU A 450 -5.59 21.09 -15.82
CA GLU A 450 -6.87 21.68 -16.27
C GLU A 450 -7.31 22.97 -15.52
N GLN A 451 -6.43 23.60 -14.74
CA GLN A 451 -6.77 24.88 -14.05
C GLN A 451 -5.91 26.09 -14.46
N GLU A 452 -5.22 26.05 -15.57
CA GLU A 452 -4.62 27.24 -16.20
C GLU A 452 -5.06 27.35 -17.67
N ASP A 453 -6.32 27.75 -17.91
CA ASP A 453 -6.77 28.54 -19.07
C ASP A 453 -8.00 29.38 -18.68
#